data_07dcc21558316c238135d8ac63802007
#
_entry.id   07dcc21558316c238135d8ac63802007
#
_cell.length_a   1.000
_cell.length_b   1.000
_cell.length_c   1.000
_cell.angle_alpha   90.00
_cell.angle_beta   90.00
_cell.angle_gamma   90.00
#
_symmetry.space_group_name_H-M   'P 1'
#
loop_
_entity.id
_entity.type
_entity.pdbx_description
1 polymer ?
#
loop_
_entity_poly.entity_id
_entity_poly.type
_entity_poly.pdbx_seq_one_letter_code
_entity_poly.pdbx_strand_id
1 'polypeptide(L)'
;MAILDFQKPDKVIMIHSDEFNGEFEFRPLEPGYGITVGNSLRRILLSSLEGFAISSVKIQGVDHEFSTIKGVVEDVTEIVLNLKQVRFKRQIEGTDSETVVVSVGGQNKLTAGDIGKHTSAFQVLNPDLVICNMEASVKIEMELTIVKGRGYVPAEENKTSSAHFGTIFIDSIFTPIVNVQFAIENFRVEQKTDYEKLIFNIKSDGSIHPKDALKEAAKILIHHFMLFSDERITLDSEIKAETEEFDETSLHMRQLLKSKLVDLDLSVRALNCLKAADVETLGDLVSYAKSDLLKFRNFGKKSLTELEDLVDNKGLTFGMNVAKYKLDKD
;
A
#
# COMPACT_ATOMS: atom_id res chain seq x y z
N MET A 1 -25.42 -12.30 -24.74
CA MET A 1 -25.55 -13.60 -24.04
C MET A 1 -25.65 -13.31 -22.56
N ALA A 2 -26.69 -13.78 -21.87
CA ALA A 2 -26.71 -13.68 -20.41
C ALA A 2 -25.57 -14.54 -19.87
N ILE A 3 -24.63 -13.92 -19.17
CA ILE A 3 -23.61 -14.62 -18.40
C ILE A 3 -24.39 -15.35 -17.31
N LEU A 4 -24.26 -16.70 -17.26
CA LEU A 4 -24.78 -17.48 -16.13
C LEU A 4 -24.23 -16.86 -14.84
N ASP A 5 -25.11 -16.55 -13.90
CA ASP A 5 -24.72 -16.00 -12.61
C ASP A 5 -23.85 -17.01 -11.87
N PHE A 6 -22.53 -16.71 -11.81
CA PHE A 6 -21.62 -17.46 -10.97
C PHE A 6 -21.96 -17.21 -9.50
N GLN A 7 -21.87 -18.24 -8.68
CA GLN A 7 -21.92 -18.08 -7.24
C GLN A 7 -20.73 -17.23 -6.80
N LYS A 8 -21.01 -16.00 -6.42
CA LYS A 8 -19.97 -15.08 -5.97
C LYS A 8 -19.47 -15.50 -4.59
N PRO A 9 -18.14 -15.57 -4.39
CA PRO A 9 -17.59 -15.72 -3.05
C PRO A 9 -17.98 -14.52 -2.19
N ASP A 10 -18.30 -14.77 -0.91
CA ASP A 10 -18.73 -13.69 -0.02
C ASP A 10 -17.55 -12.76 0.31
N LYS A 11 -16.52 -13.32 0.91
CA LYS A 11 -15.29 -12.58 1.32
C LYS A 11 -14.19 -13.55 1.69
N VAL A 12 -12.96 -13.04 1.71
CA VAL A 12 -11.83 -13.75 2.32
C VAL A 12 -11.95 -13.65 3.84
N ILE A 13 -12.03 -14.80 4.50
CA ILE A 13 -12.11 -14.90 5.95
C ILE A 13 -10.69 -15.19 6.46
N MET A 14 -10.19 -14.35 7.36
CA MET A 14 -8.93 -14.61 8.05
C MET A 14 -9.25 -15.42 9.31
N ILE A 15 -8.81 -16.70 9.35
CA ILE A 15 -9.08 -17.61 10.46
C ILE A 15 -8.08 -17.33 11.59
N HIS A 16 -6.81 -17.29 11.23
CA HIS A 16 -5.71 -17.01 12.15
C HIS A 16 -4.67 -16.13 11.46
N SER A 17 -4.10 -15.19 12.20
CA SER A 17 -3.00 -14.39 11.71
C SER A 17 -2.15 -13.89 12.86
N ASP A 18 -0.86 -14.10 12.75
CA ASP A 18 0.18 -13.45 13.53
C ASP A 18 1.10 -12.63 12.60
N GLU A 19 2.20 -12.10 13.12
CA GLU A 19 3.14 -11.30 12.33
C GLU A 19 3.81 -12.08 11.19
N PHE A 20 3.95 -13.41 11.33
CA PHE A 20 4.68 -14.29 10.42
C PHE A 20 3.76 -15.24 9.66
N ASN A 21 2.64 -15.66 10.25
CA ASN A 21 1.77 -16.68 9.68
C ASN A 21 0.37 -16.13 9.50
N GLY A 22 -0.29 -16.51 8.39
CA GLY A 22 -1.67 -16.20 8.13
C GLY A 22 -2.41 -17.38 7.52
N GLU A 23 -3.57 -17.70 8.07
CA GLU A 23 -4.50 -18.68 7.53
C GLU A 23 -5.75 -17.96 7.03
N PHE A 24 -6.05 -18.15 5.74
CA PHE A 24 -7.15 -17.51 5.04
C PHE A 24 -8.06 -18.53 4.41
N GLU A 25 -9.36 -18.29 4.51
CA GLU A 25 -10.39 -19.12 3.90
C GLU A 25 -11.16 -18.29 2.86
N PHE A 26 -11.38 -18.87 1.68
CA PHE A 26 -12.10 -18.26 0.58
C PHE A 26 -13.17 -19.22 0.06
N ARG A 27 -14.44 -18.87 0.23
CA ARG A 27 -15.62 -19.68 -0.10
C ARG A 27 -16.87 -18.83 -0.30
N PRO A 28 -17.92 -19.38 -0.96
CA PRO A 28 -17.91 -20.58 -1.78
C PRO A 28 -17.25 -20.32 -3.13
N LEU A 29 -16.62 -21.33 -3.70
CA LEU A 29 -16.07 -21.30 -5.05
C LEU A 29 -16.75 -22.39 -5.88
N GLU A 30 -16.95 -22.14 -7.17
CA GLU A 30 -17.41 -23.18 -8.08
C GLU A 30 -16.33 -24.23 -8.33
N PRO A 31 -16.68 -25.48 -8.69
CA PRO A 31 -15.76 -26.55 -8.94
C PRO A 31 -14.63 -26.16 -9.92
N GLY A 32 -13.37 -26.42 -9.53
CA GLY A 32 -12.17 -26.09 -10.32
C GLY A 32 -11.61 -24.69 -10.11
N TYR A 33 -12.36 -23.75 -9.51
CA TYR A 33 -11.85 -22.40 -9.25
C TYR A 33 -10.85 -22.36 -8.09
N GLY A 34 -10.98 -23.24 -7.11
CA GLY A 34 -10.05 -23.31 -5.98
C GLY A 34 -8.61 -23.53 -6.45
N ILE A 35 -8.37 -24.48 -7.35
CA ILE A 35 -7.03 -24.74 -7.87
C ILE A 35 -6.50 -23.60 -8.74
N THR A 36 -7.36 -22.99 -9.55
CA THR A 36 -7.00 -21.89 -10.44
C THR A 36 -6.55 -20.66 -9.63
N VAL A 37 -7.38 -20.23 -8.69
CA VAL A 37 -7.10 -19.09 -7.82
C VAL A 37 -5.93 -19.40 -6.89
N GLY A 38 -5.95 -20.59 -6.27
CA GLY A 38 -4.91 -21.04 -5.34
C GLY A 38 -3.53 -21.05 -5.96
N ASN A 39 -3.38 -21.68 -7.12
CA ASN A 39 -2.09 -21.77 -7.78
C ASN A 39 -1.61 -20.41 -8.31
N SER A 40 -2.50 -19.58 -8.84
CA SER A 40 -2.16 -18.24 -9.32
C SER A 40 -1.62 -17.35 -8.20
N LEU A 41 -2.34 -17.27 -7.07
CA LEU A 41 -1.92 -16.49 -5.89
C LEU A 41 -0.62 -17.04 -5.30
N ARG A 42 -0.50 -18.37 -5.15
CA ARG A 42 0.72 -18.99 -4.63
C ARG A 42 1.95 -18.62 -5.45
N ARG A 43 1.85 -18.66 -6.77
CA ARG A 43 2.97 -18.31 -7.66
C ARG A 43 3.39 -16.85 -7.50
N ILE A 44 2.43 -15.93 -7.46
CA ILE A 44 2.71 -14.49 -7.27
C ILE A 44 3.31 -14.22 -5.89
N LEU A 45 2.75 -14.81 -4.84
CA LEU A 45 3.28 -14.67 -3.48
C LEU A 45 4.75 -15.09 -3.37
N LEU A 46 5.13 -16.20 -4.02
CA LEU A 46 6.49 -16.74 -3.93
C LEU A 46 7.51 -16.05 -4.85
N SER A 47 7.08 -15.29 -5.87
CA SER A 47 8.03 -14.78 -6.88
C SER A 47 7.93 -13.29 -7.17
N SER A 48 6.79 -12.63 -6.88
CA SER A 48 6.51 -11.33 -7.48
C SER A 48 6.38 -10.19 -6.48
N LEU A 49 6.38 -10.47 -5.19
CA LEU A 49 6.36 -9.44 -4.16
C LEU A 49 7.73 -8.77 -4.03
N GLU A 50 7.70 -7.49 -3.71
CA GLU A 50 8.89 -6.70 -3.48
C GLU A 50 9.45 -6.93 -2.08
N GLY A 51 10.78 -6.85 -1.95
CA GLY A 51 11.48 -6.91 -0.67
C GLY A 51 12.84 -6.24 -0.74
N PHE A 52 13.61 -6.39 0.32
CA PHE A 52 14.92 -5.77 0.48
C PHE A 52 15.96 -6.81 0.83
N ALA A 53 17.14 -6.73 0.18
CA ALA A 53 18.24 -7.63 0.43
C ALA A 53 19.59 -6.93 0.18
N ILE A 54 20.67 -7.52 0.65
CA ILE A 54 22.03 -7.07 0.37
C ILE A 54 22.38 -7.52 -1.05
N SER A 55 22.82 -6.57 -1.89
CA SER A 55 23.26 -6.84 -3.27
C SER A 55 24.78 -6.93 -3.39
N SER A 56 25.51 -6.23 -2.52
CA SER A 56 26.97 -6.25 -2.53
C SER A 56 27.54 -5.99 -1.15
N VAL A 57 28.75 -6.51 -0.93
CA VAL A 57 29.58 -6.26 0.23
C VAL A 57 30.99 -5.93 -0.20
N LYS A 58 31.60 -4.98 0.49
CA LYS A 58 33.02 -4.71 0.39
C LYS A 58 33.61 -4.78 1.79
N ILE A 59 34.57 -5.67 2.01
CA ILE A 59 35.22 -5.89 3.30
C ILE A 59 36.65 -5.33 3.19
N GLN A 60 37.06 -4.55 4.17
CA GLN A 60 38.39 -3.97 4.16
C GLN A 60 39.46 -5.07 4.25
N GLY A 61 40.41 -5.05 3.31
CA GLY A 61 41.51 -6.03 3.23
C GLY A 61 41.14 -7.34 2.57
N VAL A 62 39.96 -7.42 1.93
CA VAL A 62 39.48 -8.59 1.16
C VAL A 62 39.30 -8.18 -0.30
N ASP A 63 39.90 -8.91 -1.21
CA ASP A 63 39.86 -8.65 -2.64
C ASP A 63 38.86 -9.56 -3.40
N HIS A 64 38.57 -10.74 -2.87
CA HIS A 64 37.66 -11.72 -3.50
C HIS A 64 37.01 -12.63 -2.45
N GLU A 65 35.93 -13.30 -2.83
CA GLU A 65 35.11 -14.15 -1.97
C GLU A 65 35.81 -15.40 -1.41
N PHE A 66 36.89 -15.86 -2.03
CA PHE A 66 37.65 -17.04 -1.57
C PHE A 66 38.79 -16.66 -0.60
N SER A 67 38.74 -15.49 -0.03
CA SER A 67 39.73 -15.00 0.95
C SER A 67 39.38 -15.46 2.37
N THR A 68 40.37 -15.38 3.25
CA THR A 68 40.19 -15.54 4.71
C THR A 68 40.58 -14.27 5.42
N ILE A 69 39.93 -13.97 6.55
CA ILE A 69 40.23 -12.82 7.39
C ILE A 69 40.96 -13.31 8.64
N LYS A 70 42.15 -12.78 8.90
CA LYS A 70 42.95 -13.21 10.07
C LYS A 70 42.21 -12.90 11.37
N GLY A 71 42.02 -13.95 12.20
CA GLY A 71 41.34 -13.88 13.49
C GLY A 71 39.81 -13.94 13.37
N VAL A 72 39.27 -14.32 12.20
CA VAL A 72 37.86 -14.68 11.96
C VAL A 72 37.81 -16.16 11.68
N VAL A 73 36.82 -16.85 12.20
CA VAL A 73 36.69 -18.30 12.08
C VAL A 73 36.15 -18.68 10.70
N GLU A 74 35.12 -17.98 10.25
CA GLU A 74 34.47 -18.19 8.95
C GLU A 74 35.29 -17.57 7.82
N ASP A 75 35.29 -18.20 6.68
CA ASP A 75 35.83 -17.63 5.45
C ASP A 75 34.85 -16.59 4.86
N VAL A 76 35.31 -15.81 3.88
CA VAL A 76 34.49 -14.76 3.26
C VAL A 76 33.26 -15.35 2.57
N THR A 77 33.36 -16.56 2.01
CA THR A 77 32.21 -17.23 1.37
C THR A 77 31.12 -17.54 2.40
N GLU A 78 31.51 -18.06 3.57
CA GLU A 78 30.55 -18.31 4.66
C GLU A 78 29.93 -17.01 5.19
N ILE A 79 30.73 -15.93 5.32
CA ILE A 79 30.22 -14.61 5.69
C ILE A 79 29.18 -14.13 4.67
N VAL A 80 29.45 -14.26 3.38
CA VAL A 80 28.50 -13.89 2.31
C VAL A 80 27.22 -14.74 2.40
N LEU A 81 27.33 -16.04 2.65
CA LEU A 81 26.16 -16.92 2.82
C LEU A 81 25.31 -16.53 4.02
N ASN A 82 25.93 -16.10 5.12
CA ASN A 82 25.22 -15.60 6.29
C ASN A 82 24.59 -14.24 6.04
N LEU A 83 25.25 -13.33 5.31
CA LEU A 83 24.70 -12.03 4.93
C LEU A 83 23.45 -12.18 4.04
N LYS A 84 23.36 -13.19 3.17
CA LYS A 84 22.16 -13.49 2.35
C LYS A 84 20.92 -13.81 3.20
N GLN A 85 21.11 -14.27 4.44
CA GLN A 85 20.03 -14.65 5.34
C GLN A 85 19.47 -13.47 6.15
N VAL A 86 20.14 -12.31 6.13
CA VAL A 86 19.67 -11.11 6.83
C VAL A 86 18.38 -10.60 6.19
N ARG A 87 17.37 -10.34 7.01
CA ARG A 87 16.06 -9.85 6.57
C ARG A 87 15.84 -8.42 6.99
N PHE A 88 15.36 -7.62 6.04
CA PHE A 88 15.17 -6.19 6.21
C PHE A 88 13.71 -5.79 6.05
N LYS A 89 13.27 -4.87 6.90
CA LYS A 89 11.99 -4.18 6.78
C LYS A 89 12.24 -2.69 6.62
N ARG A 90 11.64 -2.07 5.63
CA ARG A 90 11.77 -0.63 5.40
C ARG A 90 11.07 0.15 6.52
N GLN A 91 11.74 1.17 7.06
CA GLN A 91 11.20 2.10 8.05
C GLN A 91 10.86 3.46 7.43
N ILE A 92 11.64 3.91 6.44
CA ILE A 92 11.47 5.22 5.80
C ILE A 92 10.90 5.01 4.40
N GLU A 93 9.72 5.55 4.15
CA GLU A 93 9.09 5.50 2.83
C GLU A 93 9.91 6.25 1.77
N GLY A 94 9.93 5.72 0.55
CA GLY A 94 10.65 6.33 -0.57
C GLY A 94 12.14 5.99 -0.66
N THR A 95 12.73 5.28 0.32
CA THR A 95 14.11 4.82 0.23
C THR A 95 14.17 3.44 -0.39
N ASP A 96 14.72 3.33 -1.60
CA ASP A 96 14.85 2.08 -2.35
C ASP A 96 16.25 1.45 -2.26
N SER A 97 17.25 2.21 -1.76
CA SER A 97 18.61 1.69 -1.54
C SER A 97 19.30 2.47 -0.43
N GLU A 98 20.17 1.80 0.31
CA GLU A 98 21.04 2.39 1.33
C GLU A 98 22.40 1.68 1.31
N THR A 99 23.48 2.45 1.35
CA THR A 99 24.83 1.93 1.56
C THR A 99 25.24 2.18 2.99
N VAL A 100 25.54 1.11 3.71
CA VAL A 100 25.81 1.12 5.15
C VAL A 100 27.24 0.70 5.42
N VAL A 101 27.98 1.52 6.15
CA VAL A 101 29.33 1.18 6.62
C VAL A 101 29.24 0.64 8.04
N VAL A 102 29.56 -0.63 8.21
CA VAL A 102 29.54 -1.34 9.48
C VAL A 102 30.97 -1.51 9.98
N SER A 103 31.28 -0.99 11.16
CA SER A 103 32.58 -1.11 11.77
C SER A 103 32.42 -1.71 13.17
N VAL A 104 32.91 -2.94 13.34
CA VAL A 104 32.75 -3.73 14.57
C VAL A 104 34.11 -4.23 15.04
N GLY A 105 34.37 -4.08 16.34
CA GLY A 105 35.57 -4.58 17.02
C GLY A 105 35.35 -4.70 18.52
N GLY A 106 36.24 -5.41 19.20
CA GLY A 106 36.14 -5.62 20.64
C GLY A 106 35.11 -6.63 21.10
N GLN A 107 34.53 -7.43 20.17
CA GLN A 107 33.57 -8.48 20.47
C GLN A 107 33.93 -9.79 19.77
N ASN A 108 33.33 -10.90 20.24
CA ASN A 108 33.66 -12.24 19.73
C ASN A 108 32.75 -12.70 18.58
N LYS A 109 31.75 -11.93 18.24
CA LYS A 109 30.78 -12.24 17.16
C LYS A 109 30.35 -10.97 16.48
N LEU A 110 30.16 -11.05 15.17
CA LEU A 110 29.40 -10.09 14.39
C LEU A 110 28.01 -10.65 14.15
N THR A 111 26.98 -9.89 14.48
CA THR A 111 25.58 -10.30 14.31
C THR A 111 24.86 -9.38 13.33
N ALA A 112 23.73 -9.85 12.81
CA ALA A 112 22.86 -9.01 11.97
C ALA A 112 22.33 -7.79 12.72
N GLY A 113 22.17 -7.88 14.04
CA GLY A 113 21.82 -6.76 14.90
C GLY A 113 22.85 -5.64 14.90
N ASP A 114 24.15 -5.96 14.71
CA ASP A 114 25.20 -4.94 14.59
C ASP A 114 25.06 -4.16 13.27
N ILE A 115 24.65 -4.82 12.19
CA ILE A 115 24.29 -4.16 10.92
C ILE A 115 23.13 -3.21 11.14
N GLY A 116 22.09 -3.66 11.87
CA GLY A 116 20.91 -2.87 12.18
C GLY A 116 21.18 -1.56 12.94
N LYS A 117 22.27 -1.47 13.70
CA LYS A 117 22.68 -0.25 14.42
C LYS A 117 23.22 0.84 13.48
N HIS A 118 23.65 0.46 12.28
CA HIS A 118 24.28 1.37 11.31
C HIS A 118 23.36 1.75 10.15
N THR A 119 22.23 1.05 9.98
CA THR A 119 21.23 1.42 8.99
C THR A 119 20.21 2.40 9.58
N SER A 120 19.79 3.37 8.77
CA SER A 120 18.81 4.39 9.14
C SER A 120 17.44 4.14 8.49
N ALA A 121 17.43 3.59 7.27
CA ALA A 121 16.22 3.39 6.49
C ALA A 121 15.58 2.02 6.68
N PHE A 122 16.34 1.04 7.22
CA PHE A 122 15.90 -0.34 7.35
C PHE A 122 16.03 -0.86 8.77
N GLN A 123 15.12 -1.73 9.14
CA GLN A 123 15.17 -2.51 10.38
C GLN A 123 15.57 -3.95 10.04
N VAL A 124 16.51 -4.51 10.79
CA VAL A 124 16.87 -5.92 10.72
C VAL A 124 15.86 -6.73 11.54
N LEU A 125 15.26 -7.75 10.93
CA LEU A 125 14.22 -8.57 11.55
C LEU A 125 14.76 -9.78 12.31
N ASN A 126 15.98 -10.23 11.98
CA ASN A 126 16.66 -11.37 12.60
C ASN A 126 18.01 -10.95 13.24
N PRO A 127 17.97 -10.08 14.28
CA PRO A 127 19.19 -9.49 14.87
C PRO A 127 20.15 -10.52 15.49
N ASP A 128 19.62 -11.67 15.92
CA ASP A 128 20.40 -12.74 16.57
C ASP A 128 21.20 -13.61 15.59
N LEU A 129 20.99 -13.43 14.28
CA LEU A 129 21.74 -14.16 13.25
C LEU A 129 23.23 -13.83 13.35
N VAL A 130 24.07 -14.84 13.58
CA VAL A 130 25.52 -14.69 13.60
C VAL A 130 26.04 -14.66 12.17
N ILE A 131 26.77 -13.61 11.83
CA ILE A 131 27.42 -13.45 10.51
C ILE A 131 28.79 -14.10 10.54
N CYS A 132 29.59 -13.81 11.56
CA CYS A 132 30.85 -14.50 11.78
C CYS A 132 31.28 -14.44 13.25
N ASN A 133 32.16 -15.38 13.65
CA ASN A 133 32.84 -15.40 14.93
C ASN A 133 34.26 -14.86 14.75
N MET A 134 34.73 -13.99 15.64
CA MET A 134 36.01 -13.33 15.53
C MET A 134 36.70 -13.18 16.89
N GLU A 135 38.01 -13.04 16.88
CA GLU A 135 38.75 -12.69 18.09
C GLU A 135 38.45 -11.25 18.51
N ALA A 136 38.40 -10.97 19.80
CA ALA A 136 38.12 -9.63 20.32
C ALA A 136 39.17 -8.57 19.90
N SER A 137 40.34 -9.01 19.46
CA SER A 137 41.40 -8.13 18.94
C SER A 137 41.18 -7.65 17.51
N VAL A 138 40.28 -8.29 16.79
CA VAL A 138 40.02 -8.02 15.37
C VAL A 138 38.98 -6.94 15.23
N LYS A 139 39.20 -6.05 14.27
CA LYS A 139 38.23 -5.06 13.80
C LYS A 139 37.86 -5.40 12.36
N ILE A 140 36.56 -5.59 12.14
CA ILE A 140 36.01 -5.79 10.81
C ILE A 140 35.33 -4.49 10.39
N GLU A 141 35.65 -4.03 9.18
CA GLU A 141 34.98 -2.90 8.56
C GLU A 141 34.45 -3.37 7.19
N MET A 142 33.15 -3.21 6.99
CA MET A 142 32.48 -3.62 5.76
C MET A 142 31.47 -2.56 5.31
N GLU A 143 31.36 -2.40 4.01
CA GLU A 143 30.38 -1.59 3.34
C GLU A 143 29.36 -2.51 2.69
N LEU A 144 28.09 -2.38 3.07
CA LEU A 144 26.98 -3.19 2.59
C LEU A 144 26.03 -2.33 1.77
N THR A 145 25.61 -2.79 0.60
CA THR A 145 24.58 -2.13 -0.19
C THR A 145 23.28 -2.92 -0.08
N ILE A 146 22.28 -2.32 0.54
CA ILE A 146 20.91 -2.84 0.66
C ILE A 146 20.10 -2.22 -0.46
N VAL A 147 19.39 -3.04 -1.23
CA VAL A 147 18.57 -2.59 -2.36
C VAL A 147 17.18 -3.22 -2.33
N LYS A 148 16.24 -2.53 -2.97
CA LYS A 148 14.91 -3.04 -3.27
C LYS A 148 14.94 -3.91 -4.50
N GLY A 149 14.25 -5.03 -4.47
CA GLY A 149 14.14 -5.90 -5.64
C GLY A 149 12.95 -6.84 -5.53
N ARG A 150 12.92 -7.83 -6.42
CA ARG A 150 11.82 -8.76 -6.55
C ARG A 150 12.33 -10.17 -6.86
N GLY A 151 11.78 -11.16 -6.18
CA GLY A 151 12.14 -12.57 -6.41
C GLY A 151 13.59 -12.87 -5.99
N TYR A 152 14.33 -13.54 -6.86
CA TYR A 152 15.73 -13.90 -6.70
C TYR A 152 16.54 -13.28 -7.83
N VAL A 153 17.63 -12.60 -7.49
CA VAL A 153 18.55 -11.98 -8.45
C VAL A 153 19.95 -12.55 -8.19
N PRO A 154 20.56 -13.23 -9.17
CA PRO A 154 21.91 -13.77 -9.04
C PRO A 154 22.97 -12.64 -8.99
N ALA A 155 24.13 -12.95 -8.41
CA ALA A 155 25.22 -12.00 -8.22
C ALA A 155 25.70 -11.38 -9.55
N GLU A 156 25.64 -12.15 -10.66
CA GLU A 156 26.02 -11.65 -11.98
C GLU A 156 25.15 -10.48 -12.45
N GLU A 157 23.85 -10.52 -12.15
CA GLU A 157 22.91 -9.46 -12.51
C GLU A 157 23.04 -8.23 -11.59
N ASN A 158 23.51 -8.43 -10.35
CA ASN A 158 23.80 -7.33 -9.42
C ASN A 158 25.09 -6.56 -9.80
N LYS A 159 25.92 -7.09 -10.69
CA LYS A 159 27.18 -6.45 -11.11
C LYS A 159 26.91 -5.12 -11.82
N THR A 160 27.50 -4.05 -11.26
CA THR A 160 27.46 -2.72 -11.86
C THR A 160 28.81 -2.40 -12.48
N SER A 161 28.81 -1.80 -13.66
CA SER A 161 30.03 -1.43 -14.39
C SER A 161 30.93 -0.42 -13.65
N SER A 162 30.38 0.27 -12.66
CA SER A 162 31.06 1.28 -11.84
C SER A 162 31.54 0.73 -10.48
N ALA A 163 31.52 -0.59 -10.26
CA ALA A 163 31.88 -1.17 -8.99
C ALA A 163 33.38 -0.94 -8.67
N HIS A 164 33.66 -0.61 -7.41
CA HIS A 164 35.02 -0.47 -6.91
C HIS A 164 35.70 -1.83 -6.81
N PHE A 165 37.03 -1.85 -6.98
CA PHE A 165 37.83 -3.05 -6.79
C PHE A 165 37.60 -3.61 -5.37
N GLY A 166 37.50 -4.94 -5.24
CA GLY A 166 37.22 -5.63 -3.98
C GLY A 166 35.75 -5.64 -3.57
N THR A 167 34.82 -5.18 -4.42
CA THR A 167 33.37 -5.35 -4.17
C THR A 167 32.93 -6.76 -4.56
N ILE A 168 32.36 -7.49 -3.61
CA ILE A 168 31.81 -8.82 -3.78
C ILE A 168 30.29 -8.67 -3.97
N PHE A 169 29.78 -9.14 -5.11
CA PHE A 169 28.34 -9.16 -5.38
C PHE A 169 27.71 -10.42 -4.79
N ILE A 170 26.52 -10.25 -4.24
CA ILE A 170 25.80 -11.30 -3.51
C ILE A 170 24.51 -11.61 -4.26
N ASP A 171 24.16 -12.90 -4.35
CA ASP A 171 22.82 -13.28 -4.79
C ASP A 171 21.78 -12.76 -3.80
N SER A 172 20.81 -12.06 -4.29
CA SER A 172 19.82 -11.38 -3.46
C SER A 172 18.49 -12.11 -3.46
N ILE A 173 17.99 -12.46 -2.28
CA ILE A 173 16.68 -13.07 -2.07
C ILE A 173 15.74 -11.99 -1.55
N PHE A 174 14.96 -11.40 -2.45
CA PHE A 174 14.05 -10.31 -2.12
C PHE A 174 12.68 -10.78 -1.62
N THR A 175 12.32 -12.03 -1.91
CA THR A 175 10.99 -12.57 -1.58
C THR A 175 10.71 -12.52 -0.08
N PRO A 176 9.67 -11.79 0.37
CA PRO A 176 9.31 -11.70 1.78
C PRO A 176 8.53 -12.93 2.27
N ILE A 177 8.12 -13.80 1.37
CA ILE A 177 7.33 -14.98 1.67
C ILE A 177 8.22 -16.23 1.73
N VAL A 178 8.21 -16.87 2.88
CA VAL A 178 9.00 -18.08 3.15
C VAL A 178 8.31 -19.33 2.61
N ASN A 179 6.99 -19.43 2.83
CA ASN A 179 6.22 -20.59 2.38
C ASN A 179 4.77 -20.22 2.11
N VAL A 180 4.18 -20.88 1.10
CA VAL A 180 2.75 -20.80 0.80
C VAL A 180 2.23 -22.20 0.52
N GLN A 181 1.24 -22.61 1.28
CA GLN A 181 0.50 -23.85 1.08
C GLN A 181 -0.96 -23.52 0.88
N PHE A 182 -1.65 -24.27 0.02
CA PHE A 182 -3.09 -24.19 -0.08
C PHE A 182 -3.71 -25.59 -0.15
N ALA A 183 -4.92 -25.68 0.37
CA ALA A 183 -5.76 -26.90 0.32
C ALA A 183 -7.14 -26.52 -0.22
N ILE A 184 -7.78 -27.49 -0.85
CA ILE A 184 -9.14 -27.35 -1.36
C ILE A 184 -10.00 -28.39 -0.65
N GLU A 185 -11.09 -27.94 -0.07
CA GLU A 185 -12.08 -28.78 0.60
C GLU A 185 -13.45 -28.58 -0.04
N ASN A 186 -14.27 -29.64 -0.01
CA ASN A 186 -15.66 -29.51 -0.46
C ASN A 186 -16.45 -28.62 0.51
N PHE A 187 -17.29 -27.77 -0.06
CA PHE A 187 -18.14 -26.87 0.71
C PHE A 187 -19.60 -27.00 0.26
N ARG A 188 -20.50 -27.07 1.22
CA ARG A 188 -21.93 -27.19 0.96
C ARG A 188 -22.59 -25.83 0.92
N VAL A 189 -23.31 -25.55 -0.17
CA VAL A 189 -24.21 -24.40 -0.29
C VAL A 189 -25.61 -24.94 -0.53
N GLU A 190 -26.50 -24.75 0.44
CA GLU A 190 -27.87 -25.27 0.43
C GLU A 190 -27.95 -26.78 0.19
N GLN A 191 -28.43 -27.22 -0.99
CA GLN A 191 -28.53 -28.63 -1.34
C GLN A 191 -27.38 -29.16 -2.20
N LYS A 192 -26.49 -28.28 -2.69
CA LYS A 192 -25.32 -28.64 -3.48
C LYS A 192 -24.09 -28.80 -2.59
N THR A 193 -23.35 -29.87 -2.80
CA THR A 193 -22.16 -30.24 -1.98
C THR A 193 -20.84 -30.17 -2.74
N ASP A 194 -20.89 -29.72 -3.99
CA ASP A 194 -19.79 -29.74 -4.96
C ASP A 194 -19.07 -28.38 -5.10
N TYR A 195 -19.42 -27.40 -4.28
CA TYR A 195 -18.65 -26.17 -4.15
C TYR A 195 -17.32 -26.40 -3.46
N GLU A 196 -16.36 -25.54 -3.72
CA GLU A 196 -15.02 -25.58 -3.15
C GLU A 196 -14.82 -24.50 -2.09
N LYS A 197 -14.00 -24.85 -1.10
CA LYS A 197 -13.44 -23.94 -0.10
C LYS A 197 -11.93 -24.00 -0.25
N LEU A 198 -11.32 -22.85 -0.52
CA LEU A 198 -9.88 -22.71 -0.63
C LEU A 198 -9.31 -22.22 0.70
N ILE A 199 -8.37 -22.93 1.26
CA ILE A 199 -7.64 -22.61 2.49
C ILE A 199 -6.21 -22.26 2.11
N PHE A 200 -5.74 -21.09 2.51
CA PHE A 200 -4.38 -20.61 2.30
C PHE A 200 -3.63 -20.52 3.62
N ASN A 201 -2.44 -21.09 3.66
CA ASN A 201 -1.47 -20.92 4.74
C ASN A 201 -0.24 -20.19 4.18
N ILE A 202 -0.01 -18.96 4.66
CA ILE A 202 1.07 -18.09 4.22
C ILE A 202 2.02 -17.87 5.39
N LYS A 203 3.32 -18.11 5.17
CA LYS A 203 4.38 -17.80 6.12
C LYS A 203 5.28 -16.73 5.52
N SER A 204 5.38 -15.58 6.19
CA SER A 204 6.28 -14.47 5.83
C SER A 204 7.56 -14.50 6.69
N ASP A 205 8.51 -13.66 6.32
CA ASP A 205 9.73 -13.40 7.09
C ASP A 205 9.55 -12.25 8.12
N GLY A 206 8.34 -11.65 8.19
CA GLY A 206 8.01 -10.54 9.08
C GLY A 206 8.17 -9.14 8.44
N SER A 207 8.76 -9.04 7.23
CA SER A 207 8.87 -7.76 6.52
C SER A 207 7.51 -7.24 6.04
N ILE A 208 6.62 -8.14 5.69
CA ILE A 208 5.24 -7.87 5.29
C ILE A 208 4.27 -8.76 6.08
N HIS A 209 3.14 -8.20 6.50
CA HIS A 209 2.09 -8.97 7.13
C HIS A 209 1.39 -9.89 6.11
N PRO A 210 1.08 -11.18 6.43
CA PRO A 210 0.48 -12.11 5.48
C PRO A 210 -0.80 -11.61 4.78
N LYS A 211 -1.63 -10.86 5.49
CA LYS A 211 -2.84 -10.23 4.92
C LYS A 211 -2.51 -9.21 3.82
N ASP A 212 -1.47 -8.40 4.03
CA ASP A 212 -1.09 -7.38 3.07
C ASP A 212 -0.34 -8.00 1.88
N ALA A 213 0.46 -9.05 2.14
CA ALA A 213 1.06 -9.86 1.08
C ALA A 213 0.01 -10.47 0.14
N LEU A 214 -1.09 -11.01 0.70
CA LEU A 214 -2.19 -11.56 -0.10
C LEU A 214 -2.88 -10.49 -0.93
N LYS A 215 -3.11 -9.30 -0.37
CA LYS A 215 -3.68 -8.16 -1.10
C LYS A 215 -2.78 -7.71 -2.25
N GLU A 216 -1.48 -7.55 -2.00
CA GLU A 216 -0.53 -7.15 -3.03
C GLU A 216 -0.44 -8.19 -4.17
N ALA A 217 -0.43 -9.49 -3.81
CA ALA A 217 -0.47 -10.56 -4.81
C ALA A 217 -1.75 -10.51 -5.67
N ALA A 218 -2.91 -10.23 -5.04
CA ALA A 218 -4.17 -10.07 -5.74
C ALA A 218 -4.15 -8.84 -6.67
N LYS A 219 -3.61 -7.70 -6.22
CA LYS A 219 -3.47 -6.49 -7.06
C LYS A 219 -2.63 -6.77 -8.30
N ILE A 220 -1.51 -7.50 -8.15
CA ILE A 220 -0.66 -7.87 -9.29
C ILE A 220 -1.44 -8.70 -10.31
N LEU A 221 -2.20 -9.71 -9.85
CA LEU A 221 -3.03 -10.54 -10.74
C LEU A 221 -4.10 -9.71 -11.45
N ILE A 222 -4.84 -8.90 -10.73
CA ILE A 222 -5.88 -8.05 -11.30
C ILE A 222 -5.28 -7.13 -12.36
N HIS A 223 -4.14 -6.48 -12.08
CA HIS A 223 -3.48 -5.59 -13.02
C HIS A 223 -3.11 -6.30 -14.34
N HIS A 224 -2.66 -7.56 -14.27
CA HIS A 224 -2.37 -8.34 -15.47
C HIS A 224 -3.63 -8.79 -16.20
N PHE A 225 -4.67 -9.24 -15.47
CA PHE A 225 -5.91 -9.72 -16.08
C PHE A 225 -6.75 -8.60 -16.69
N MET A 226 -6.63 -7.36 -16.21
CA MET A 226 -7.28 -6.20 -16.81
C MET A 226 -6.89 -5.98 -18.29
N LEU A 227 -5.69 -6.42 -18.69
CA LEU A 227 -5.25 -6.33 -20.09
C LEU A 227 -6.05 -7.26 -21.03
N PHE A 228 -6.75 -8.26 -20.50
CA PHE A 228 -7.62 -9.17 -21.26
C PHE A 228 -9.09 -8.77 -21.21
N SER A 229 -9.42 -7.72 -20.47
CA SER A 229 -10.77 -7.16 -20.36
C SER A 229 -10.82 -5.80 -21.05
N ASP A 230 -11.85 -5.56 -21.85
CA ASP A 230 -12.09 -4.24 -22.46
C ASP A 230 -12.60 -3.21 -21.44
N GLU A 231 -13.06 -3.67 -20.28
CA GLU A 231 -13.52 -2.82 -19.19
C GLU A 231 -12.35 -2.41 -18.27
N ARG A 232 -12.22 -1.12 -18.05
CA ARG A 232 -11.30 -0.60 -17.01
C ARG A 232 -11.91 -0.87 -15.63
N ILE A 233 -11.51 -1.96 -15.03
CA ILE A 233 -11.84 -2.24 -13.61
C ILE A 233 -10.98 -1.28 -12.78
N THR A 234 -11.59 -0.21 -12.27
CA THR A 234 -10.93 0.70 -11.35
C THR A 234 -10.75 0.00 -10.00
N LEU A 235 -9.49 -0.21 -9.60
CA LEU A 235 -9.10 -0.76 -8.29
C LEU A 235 -9.26 0.27 -7.16
N ASP A 236 -10.15 1.23 -7.31
CA ASP A 236 -10.36 2.37 -6.41
C ASP A 236 -11.02 2.01 -5.07
N SER A 237 -10.91 0.76 -4.62
CA SER A 237 -11.49 0.37 -3.32
C SER A 237 -10.70 0.85 -2.10
N GLU A 238 -9.44 1.28 -2.24
CA GLU A 238 -8.69 1.87 -1.11
C GLU A 238 -8.85 3.40 -1.01
N ILE A 239 -9.18 4.05 -2.12
CA ILE A 239 -9.53 5.48 -2.14
C ILE A 239 -10.96 5.70 -1.63
N LYS A 240 -11.84 4.68 -1.70
CA LYS A 240 -13.24 4.82 -1.26
C LYS A 240 -13.42 4.81 0.26
N ALA A 241 -12.54 4.24 1.06
CA ALA A 241 -12.71 4.27 2.52
C ALA A 241 -12.41 5.65 3.13
N GLU A 242 -11.49 6.43 2.52
CA GLU A 242 -11.27 7.84 2.90
C GLU A 242 -12.21 8.81 2.15
N THR A 243 -12.77 8.38 0.99
CA THR A 243 -13.73 9.18 0.22
C THR A 243 -15.18 8.93 0.63
N GLU A 244 -15.54 7.84 1.30
CA GLU A 244 -16.92 7.64 1.76
C GLU A 244 -17.30 8.59 2.92
N GLU A 245 -16.38 8.96 3.82
CA GLU A 245 -16.65 10.03 4.78
C GLU A 245 -16.66 11.43 4.12
N PHE A 246 -15.90 11.63 3.05
CA PHE A 246 -15.91 12.86 2.26
C PHE A 246 -17.13 12.93 1.33
N ASP A 247 -17.68 11.80 0.89
CA ASP A 247 -18.81 11.75 -0.04
C ASP A 247 -20.16 11.95 0.65
N GLU A 248 -20.36 11.51 1.90
CA GLU A 248 -21.60 11.81 2.64
C GLU A 248 -21.74 13.30 2.94
N THR A 249 -20.67 13.95 3.36
CA THR A 249 -20.69 15.40 3.59
C THR A 249 -20.80 16.18 2.30
N SER A 250 -20.18 15.74 1.21
CA SER A 250 -20.30 16.41 -0.09
C SER A 250 -21.64 16.09 -0.78
N LEU A 251 -22.23 14.92 -0.60
CA LEU A 251 -23.60 14.60 -1.05
C LEU A 251 -24.66 15.43 -0.30
N HIS A 252 -24.52 15.54 1.02
CA HIS A 252 -25.39 16.38 1.82
C HIS A 252 -25.25 17.86 1.42
N MET A 253 -24.02 18.34 1.22
CA MET A 253 -23.77 19.70 0.76
C MET A 253 -24.32 19.94 -0.64
N ARG A 254 -24.19 18.96 -1.56
CA ARG A 254 -24.75 19.02 -2.92
C ARG A 254 -26.28 19.07 -2.92
N GLN A 255 -26.96 18.28 -2.07
CA GLN A 255 -28.41 18.34 -1.90
C GLN A 255 -28.85 19.70 -1.36
N LEU A 256 -28.10 20.22 -0.40
CA LEU A 256 -28.37 21.50 0.22
C LEU A 256 -28.20 22.68 -0.77
N LEU A 257 -27.16 22.62 -1.62
CA LEU A 257 -26.93 23.63 -2.66
C LEU A 257 -27.94 23.55 -3.82
N LYS A 258 -28.51 22.37 -4.12
CA LYS A 258 -29.59 22.18 -5.12
C LYS A 258 -30.98 22.58 -4.59
N SER A 259 -31.15 22.87 -3.29
CA SER A 259 -32.42 23.29 -2.76
C SER A 259 -32.90 24.61 -3.38
N LYS A 260 -34.17 24.67 -3.76
CA LYS A 260 -34.76 25.88 -4.35
C LYS A 260 -35.02 26.92 -3.28
N LEU A 261 -34.72 28.18 -3.57
CA LEU A 261 -34.94 29.31 -2.66
C LEU A 261 -36.41 29.49 -2.30
N VAL A 262 -37.34 28.98 -3.12
CA VAL A 262 -38.78 29.03 -2.87
C VAL A 262 -39.20 28.14 -1.71
N ASP A 263 -38.45 27.08 -1.43
CA ASP A 263 -38.73 26.10 -0.39
C ASP A 263 -38.08 26.50 0.97
N LEU A 264 -37.43 27.64 0.99
CA LEU A 264 -36.76 28.19 2.17
C LEU A 264 -37.58 29.36 2.76
N ASP A 265 -37.50 29.53 4.07
CA ASP A 265 -38.26 30.56 4.83
C ASP A 265 -37.71 31.97 4.54
N LEU A 266 -37.91 32.45 3.30
CA LEU A 266 -37.56 33.78 2.86
C LEU A 266 -38.79 34.66 2.67
N SER A 267 -38.64 35.97 2.92
CA SER A 267 -39.73 36.92 2.65
C SER A 267 -40.04 36.98 1.14
N VAL A 268 -41.33 37.18 0.81
CA VAL A 268 -41.80 37.31 -0.59
C VAL A 268 -41.03 38.40 -1.33
N ARG A 269 -40.57 39.42 -0.62
CA ARG A 269 -39.78 40.51 -1.19
C ARG A 269 -38.37 40.10 -1.56
N ALA A 270 -37.69 39.31 -0.69
CA ALA A 270 -36.36 38.79 -0.99
C ALA A 270 -36.40 37.80 -2.17
N LEU A 271 -37.37 36.86 -2.17
CA LEU A 271 -37.61 35.94 -3.25
C LEU A 271 -37.84 36.60 -4.63
N ASN A 272 -38.66 37.67 -4.69
CA ASN A 272 -38.93 38.36 -5.91
C ASN A 272 -37.69 39.11 -6.45
N CYS A 273 -36.85 39.64 -5.56
CA CYS A 273 -35.58 40.26 -5.97
C CYS A 273 -34.57 39.24 -6.50
N LEU A 274 -34.48 38.06 -5.91
CA LEU A 274 -33.59 36.96 -6.34
C LEU A 274 -34.06 36.35 -7.67
N LYS A 275 -35.36 36.13 -7.86
CA LYS A 275 -35.95 35.69 -9.15
C LYS A 275 -35.70 36.69 -10.27
N ALA A 276 -35.78 37.98 -9.99
CA ALA A 276 -35.48 39.02 -10.97
C ALA A 276 -33.99 39.09 -11.38
N ALA A 277 -33.12 38.42 -10.61
CA ALA A 277 -31.70 38.29 -10.87
C ALA A 277 -31.30 36.88 -11.36
N ASP A 278 -32.28 36.04 -11.75
CA ASP A 278 -32.10 34.65 -12.21
C ASP A 278 -31.36 33.75 -11.18
N VAL A 279 -31.56 34.00 -9.87
CA VAL A 279 -31.02 33.19 -8.77
C VAL A 279 -32.14 32.32 -8.24
N GLU A 280 -32.10 31.00 -8.55
CA GLU A 280 -33.16 30.05 -8.21
C GLU A 280 -32.81 29.08 -7.11
N THR A 281 -31.50 28.76 -6.99
CA THR A 281 -31.02 27.75 -6.03
C THR A 281 -30.14 28.38 -4.95
N LEU A 282 -29.97 27.68 -3.83
CA LEU A 282 -29.07 28.09 -2.76
C LEU A 282 -27.59 28.11 -3.25
N GLY A 283 -27.24 27.23 -4.19
CA GLY A 283 -25.92 27.21 -4.83
C GLY A 283 -25.65 28.46 -5.66
N ASP A 284 -26.66 28.95 -6.42
CA ASP A 284 -26.53 30.20 -7.15
C ASP A 284 -26.35 31.38 -6.19
N LEU A 285 -27.11 31.41 -5.09
CA LEU A 285 -27.03 32.46 -4.10
C LEU A 285 -25.66 32.57 -3.43
N VAL A 286 -25.07 31.48 -2.98
CA VAL A 286 -23.78 31.48 -2.28
C VAL A 286 -22.58 31.70 -3.20
N SER A 287 -22.75 31.55 -4.52
CA SER A 287 -21.73 31.88 -5.51
C SER A 287 -21.45 33.42 -5.60
N TYR A 288 -22.44 34.25 -5.25
CA TYR A 288 -22.28 35.69 -5.25
C TYR A 288 -21.59 36.21 -3.99
N ALA A 289 -20.78 37.24 -4.15
CA ALA A 289 -20.24 37.96 -3.00
C ALA A 289 -21.30 38.91 -2.42
N LYS A 290 -21.25 39.22 -1.13
CA LYS A 290 -22.16 40.15 -0.44
C LYS A 290 -22.26 41.50 -1.13
N SER A 291 -21.16 42.01 -1.70
CA SER A 291 -21.10 43.26 -2.47
C SER A 291 -21.89 43.21 -3.78
N ASP A 292 -22.05 42.06 -4.38
CA ASP A 292 -22.72 41.88 -5.66
C ASP A 292 -24.24 41.78 -5.48
N LEU A 293 -24.68 41.15 -4.37
CA LEU A 293 -26.10 41.11 -4.02
C LEU A 293 -26.70 42.51 -3.77
N LEU A 294 -25.92 43.43 -3.24
CA LEU A 294 -26.34 44.81 -3.04
C LEU A 294 -26.55 45.62 -4.37
N LYS A 295 -26.05 45.09 -5.48
CA LYS A 295 -26.23 45.72 -6.82
C LYS A 295 -27.55 45.34 -7.48
N PHE A 296 -28.28 44.34 -6.91
CA PHE A 296 -29.55 43.87 -7.49
C PHE A 296 -30.64 44.96 -7.30
N ARG A 297 -31.50 45.06 -8.31
CA ARG A 297 -32.57 46.06 -8.34
C ARG A 297 -33.59 45.79 -7.21
N ASN A 298 -33.89 46.82 -6.42
CA ASN A 298 -34.80 46.76 -5.25
C ASN A 298 -34.33 45.89 -4.09
N PHE A 299 -33.06 45.49 -4.02
CA PHE A 299 -32.48 44.71 -2.93
C PHE A 299 -31.95 45.65 -1.83
N GLY A 300 -32.48 45.51 -0.60
CA GLY A 300 -32.16 46.38 0.54
C GLY A 300 -31.35 45.70 1.63
N LYS A 301 -30.78 46.50 2.55
CA LYS A 301 -30.01 45.97 3.70
C LYS A 301 -30.78 44.96 4.57
N LYS A 302 -32.09 45.13 4.74
CA LYS A 302 -32.93 44.18 5.50
C LYS A 302 -33.02 42.80 4.83
N SER A 303 -33.14 42.78 3.49
CA SER A 303 -33.12 41.50 2.75
C SER A 303 -31.75 40.85 2.74
N LEU A 304 -30.66 41.60 2.83
CA LEU A 304 -29.32 41.07 2.95
C LEU A 304 -29.13 40.39 4.31
N THR A 305 -29.56 41.03 5.42
CA THR A 305 -29.49 40.43 6.77
C THR A 305 -30.28 39.12 6.85
N GLU A 306 -31.48 39.05 6.25
CA GLU A 306 -32.31 37.86 6.16
C GLU A 306 -31.61 36.72 5.42
N LEU A 307 -30.89 37.00 4.33
CA LEU A 307 -30.08 36.02 3.59
C LEU A 307 -28.81 35.61 4.34
N GLU A 308 -28.19 36.55 5.08
CA GLU A 308 -27.05 36.23 5.96
C GLU A 308 -27.44 35.25 7.03
N ASP A 309 -28.54 35.51 7.74
CA ASP A 309 -29.05 34.60 8.78
C ASP A 309 -29.39 33.22 8.20
N LEU A 310 -29.96 33.14 7.01
CA LEU A 310 -30.30 31.88 6.35
C LEU A 310 -29.05 31.09 5.93
N VAL A 311 -28.06 31.75 5.34
CA VAL A 311 -26.81 31.13 4.88
C VAL A 311 -25.97 30.65 6.07
N ASP A 312 -25.87 31.44 7.14
CA ASP A 312 -25.17 31.09 8.37
C ASP A 312 -25.86 29.92 9.11
N ASN A 313 -27.21 29.91 9.19
CA ASN A 313 -27.97 28.79 9.76
C ASN A 313 -27.79 27.47 8.98
N LYS A 314 -27.47 27.53 7.70
CA LYS A 314 -27.16 26.35 6.86
C LYS A 314 -25.67 26.02 6.84
N GLY A 315 -24.82 26.74 7.59
CA GLY A 315 -23.38 26.50 7.67
C GLY A 315 -22.64 26.85 6.37
N LEU A 316 -23.19 27.78 5.56
CA LEU A 316 -22.64 28.21 4.27
C LEU A 316 -22.01 29.61 4.40
N THR A 317 -21.23 30.01 3.41
CA THR A 317 -20.62 31.33 3.31
C THR A 317 -20.78 31.91 1.91
N PHE A 318 -21.01 33.23 1.81
CA PHE A 318 -21.08 33.90 0.51
C PHE A 318 -19.72 33.91 -0.19
N GLY A 319 -19.72 33.77 -1.53
CA GLY A 319 -18.51 33.69 -2.34
C GLY A 319 -17.86 32.31 -2.35
N MET A 320 -18.60 31.25 -2.00
CA MET A 320 -18.09 29.87 -2.07
C MET A 320 -17.87 29.42 -3.51
N ASN A 321 -16.81 28.63 -3.72
CA ASN A 321 -16.56 27.98 -5.01
C ASN A 321 -17.45 26.73 -5.17
N VAL A 322 -18.63 26.93 -5.77
CA VAL A 322 -19.62 25.86 -6.02
C VAL A 322 -19.24 24.91 -7.15
N ALA A 323 -18.28 25.26 -8.01
CA ALA A 323 -17.78 24.39 -9.08
C ALA A 323 -17.18 23.08 -8.54
N LYS A 324 -16.69 23.11 -7.31
CA LYS A 324 -16.16 21.93 -6.61
C LYS A 324 -17.23 20.82 -6.39
N TYR A 325 -18.51 21.21 -6.33
CA TYR A 325 -19.62 20.30 -6.08
C TYR A 325 -20.36 19.85 -7.35
N LYS A 326 -19.84 20.21 -8.55
CA LYS A 326 -20.39 19.82 -9.88
C LYS A 326 -21.93 19.94 -9.94
N LEU A 327 -22.42 21.14 -9.69
CA LEU A 327 -23.84 21.48 -9.86
C LEU A 327 -24.09 21.69 -11.36
N ASP A 328 -24.13 20.61 -12.17
CA ASP A 328 -24.50 20.73 -13.57
C ASP A 328 -25.97 21.11 -13.68
N LYS A 329 -26.26 22.08 -14.53
CA LYS A 329 -27.61 22.39 -14.94
C LYS A 329 -28.08 21.23 -15.83
N ASP A 330 -29.06 20.46 -15.34
CA ASP A 330 -29.88 19.60 -16.18
C ASP A 330 -30.75 20.45 -17.11
#